data_4bf8ddbf82238c32bc2f032727dd0ab8
#
_entry.id   4bf8ddbf82238c32bc2f032727dd0ab8
#
_cell.length_a   1.000
_cell.length_b   1.000
_cell.length_c   1.000
_cell.angle_alpha   90.00
_cell.angle_beta   90.00
_cell.angle_gamma   90.00
#
_symmetry.space_group_name_H-M   'P 1'
#
loop_
_entity.id
_entity.type
_entity.pdbx_description
1 polymer ?
#
loop_
_entity_poly.entity_id
_entity_poly.type
_entity_poly.pdbx_seq_one_letter_code
_entity_poly.pdbx_strand_id
1 'polypeptide(L)'
;MRTLLGTMREGIKEMETLAGIDYSPVTINRYKNVVKKLQLLIPSYYGKEDVTFHELTPEFIRAFDIYLKTEAGLCRNTIVRYMKCFKKFTNMALAKEWMRKNPFYGYKMEQDETDPVFLTYDELQTIMKKKFTIPRLELVRDVFVFACFTGLAFSDVASLNKENLVQDNLGDWWIRKGRVKLEHRRKASSISNIPLLPVPLAILEKYKEHPTCIKKGCCLPVMCNQKMNSYLKEIADFCGIKKNLTTHVARHTFGTTVTLANNVPLQDVSVMLGHASTRMTQHYARVMNSSLKEAMNNVKERLAQ
;
A
#
# COMPACT_ATOMS: atom_id res chain seq x y z
N MET A 1 36.97 -9.76 -12.25
CA MET A 1 36.46 -9.62 -10.85
C MET A 1 35.07 -9.04 -10.90
N ARG A 2 34.08 -9.58 -10.12
CA ARG A 2 32.72 -9.06 -10.18
C ARG A 2 32.59 -7.79 -9.34
N THR A 3 32.03 -6.75 -9.95
CA THR A 3 31.81 -5.45 -9.30
C THR A 3 30.38 -5.31 -8.79
N LEU A 4 30.16 -4.41 -7.85
CA LEU A 4 28.85 -4.17 -7.21
C LEU A 4 27.82 -3.67 -8.23
N LEU A 5 28.08 -2.53 -8.88
CA LEU A 5 27.13 -1.94 -9.82
C LEU A 5 26.91 -2.81 -11.04
N GLY A 6 27.99 -3.44 -11.57
CA GLY A 6 27.88 -4.41 -12.65
C GLY A 6 26.92 -5.55 -12.32
N THR A 7 27.12 -6.19 -11.15
CA THR A 7 26.25 -7.29 -10.68
C THR A 7 24.81 -6.83 -10.40
N MET A 8 24.63 -5.64 -9.82
CA MET A 8 23.30 -5.10 -9.60
C MET A 8 22.54 -4.84 -10.90
N ARG A 9 23.25 -4.33 -11.94
CA ARG A 9 22.64 -4.11 -13.27
C ARG A 9 22.27 -5.43 -13.95
N GLU A 10 23.10 -6.47 -13.85
CA GLU A 10 22.80 -7.83 -14.34
C GLU A 10 21.55 -8.37 -13.64
N GLY A 11 21.50 -8.33 -12.31
CA GLY A 11 20.35 -8.80 -11.56
C GLY A 11 19.07 -7.97 -11.83
N ILE A 12 19.18 -6.68 -12.14
CA ILE A 12 18.03 -5.87 -12.57
C ILE A 12 17.52 -6.31 -13.95
N LYS A 13 18.41 -6.64 -14.90
CA LYS A 13 18.02 -7.19 -16.21
C LYS A 13 17.27 -8.51 -16.05
N GLU A 14 17.74 -9.40 -15.18
CA GLU A 14 17.03 -10.64 -14.85
C GLU A 14 15.62 -10.35 -14.26
N MET A 15 15.51 -9.35 -13.35
CA MET A 15 14.19 -8.94 -12.82
C MET A 15 13.29 -8.35 -13.91
N GLU A 16 13.85 -7.67 -14.92
CA GLU A 16 13.10 -7.12 -16.05
C GLU A 16 12.54 -8.21 -16.96
N THR A 17 13.26 -9.32 -17.17
CA THR A 17 12.72 -10.48 -17.92
C THR A 17 11.57 -11.17 -17.19
N LEU A 18 11.53 -11.04 -15.86
CA LEU A 18 10.48 -11.60 -15.01
C LEU A 18 9.43 -10.54 -14.59
N ALA A 19 9.42 -9.39 -15.30
CA ALA A 19 8.46 -8.33 -15.01
C ALA A 19 7.03 -8.79 -15.32
N GLY A 20 6.12 -8.58 -14.35
CA GLY A 20 4.74 -9.06 -14.45
C GLY A 20 4.55 -10.52 -14.02
N ILE A 21 5.62 -11.31 -13.87
CA ILE A 21 5.60 -12.68 -13.36
C ILE A 21 5.99 -12.67 -11.87
N ASP A 22 7.26 -12.37 -11.57
CA ASP A 22 7.79 -12.39 -10.19
C ASP A 22 8.02 -10.98 -9.62
N TYR A 23 8.24 -10.01 -10.49
CA TYR A 23 8.58 -8.64 -10.10
C TYR A 23 7.62 -7.61 -10.70
N SER A 24 7.11 -6.72 -9.85
CA SER A 24 6.36 -5.56 -10.36
C SER A 24 7.33 -4.50 -10.92
N PRO A 25 6.91 -3.72 -11.95
CA PRO A 25 7.71 -2.61 -12.49
C PRO A 25 8.15 -1.61 -11.41
N VAL A 26 7.31 -1.37 -10.41
CA VAL A 26 7.63 -0.49 -9.27
C VAL A 26 8.78 -1.06 -8.42
N THR A 27 8.82 -2.38 -8.25
CA THR A 27 9.92 -3.06 -7.54
C THR A 27 11.23 -2.92 -8.31
N ILE A 28 11.22 -3.19 -9.61
CA ILE A 28 12.38 -3.05 -10.49
C ILE A 28 12.92 -1.61 -10.46
N ASN A 29 12.02 -0.63 -10.58
CA ASN A 29 12.41 0.79 -10.55
C ASN A 29 13.06 1.19 -9.21
N ARG A 30 12.65 0.58 -8.09
CA ARG A 30 13.32 0.77 -6.79
C ARG A 30 14.78 0.32 -6.83
N TYR A 31 15.06 -0.86 -7.39
CA TYR A 31 16.44 -1.33 -7.54
C TYR A 31 17.27 -0.42 -8.44
N LYS A 32 16.71 0.05 -9.56
CA LYS A 32 17.37 1.05 -10.44
C LYS A 32 17.72 2.33 -9.69
N ASN A 33 16.81 2.81 -8.83
CA ASN A 33 17.07 4.01 -8.03
C ASN A 33 18.19 3.79 -6.99
N VAL A 34 18.29 2.60 -6.39
CA VAL A 34 19.42 2.27 -5.50
C VAL A 34 20.75 2.29 -6.27
N VAL A 35 20.79 1.68 -7.45
CA VAL A 35 22.00 1.71 -8.32
C VAL A 35 22.40 3.16 -8.64
N LYS A 36 21.44 4.02 -9.03
CA LYS A 36 21.71 5.44 -9.29
C LYS A 36 22.32 6.16 -8.09
N LYS A 37 21.84 5.88 -6.87
CA LYS A 37 22.38 6.50 -5.66
C LYS A 37 23.78 5.98 -5.32
N LEU A 38 24.03 4.69 -5.48
CA LEU A 38 25.38 4.10 -5.31
C LEU A 38 26.36 4.64 -6.34
N GLN A 39 25.93 4.82 -7.61
CA GLN A 39 26.77 5.41 -8.66
C GLN A 39 27.23 6.85 -8.34
N LEU A 40 26.46 7.59 -7.57
CA LEU A 40 26.84 8.94 -7.14
C LEU A 40 27.81 8.92 -5.95
N LEU A 41 27.64 7.98 -5.02
CA LEU A 41 28.47 7.90 -3.82
C LEU A 41 29.83 7.21 -4.06
N ILE A 42 29.89 6.14 -4.86
CA ILE A 42 31.09 5.32 -5.02
C ILE A 42 32.30 6.15 -5.49
N PRO A 43 32.17 7.03 -6.51
CA PRO A 43 33.30 7.84 -6.95
C PRO A 43 33.84 8.77 -5.86
N SER A 44 32.97 9.42 -5.08
CA SER A 44 33.40 10.32 -4.01
C SER A 44 34.02 9.59 -2.81
N TYR A 45 33.59 8.35 -2.54
CA TYR A 45 34.09 7.58 -1.41
C TYR A 45 35.34 6.76 -1.71
N TYR A 46 35.37 6.12 -2.88
CA TYR A 46 36.46 5.20 -3.27
C TYR A 46 37.43 5.76 -4.36
N GLY A 47 37.09 6.89 -4.98
CA GLY A 47 37.86 7.40 -6.14
C GLY A 47 37.76 6.51 -7.39
N LYS A 48 36.75 5.67 -7.52
CA LYS A 48 36.52 4.69 -8.58
C LYS A 48 35.10 4.76 -9.08
N GLU A 49 34.86 4.34 -10.33
CA GLU A 49 33.48 4.29 -10.89
C GLU A 49 32.64 3.11 -10.36
N ASP A 50 33.27 2.00 -9.97
CA ASP A 50 32.66 0.82 -9.38
C ASP A 50 33.62 0.13 -8.42
N VAL A 51 33.11 -0.71 -7.53
CA VAL A 51 33.90 -1.42 -6.51
C VAL A 51 33.61 -2.92 -6.54
N THR A 52 34.55 -3.72 -6.14
CA THR A 52 34.37 -5.16 -5.96
C THR A 52 33.67 -5.44 -4.64
N PHE A 53 33.06 -6.62 -4.52
CA PHE A 53 32.41 -7.01 -3.25
C PHE A 53 33.39 -7.15 -2.08
N HIS A 54 34.68 -7.41 -2.34
CA HIS A 54 35.73 -7.47 -1.30
C HIS A 54 36.04 -6.11 -0.68
N GLU A 55 35.83 -5.02 -1.43
CA GLU A 55 36.10 -3.64 -0.96
C GLU A 55 34.93 -3.09 -0.12
N LEU A 56 33.79 -3.77 -0.07
CA LEU A 56 32.64 -3.32 0.72
C LEU A 56 32.88 -3.53 2.21
N THR A 57 32.87 -2.45 2.96
CA THR A 57 33.07 -2.45 4.42
C THR A 57 31.82 -1.95 5.16
N PRO A 58 31.70 -2.21 6.48
CA PRO A 58 30.62 -1.62 7.30
C PRO A 58 30.61 -0.09 7.29
N GLU A 59 31.79 0.54 7.18
CA GLU A 59 31.95 2.00 7.08
C GLU A 59 31.28 2.52 5.80
N PHE A 60 31.44 1.82 4.67
CA PHE A 60 30.75 2.20 3.41
C PHE A 60 29.22 2.08 3.55
N ILE A 61 28.72 1.06 4.23
CA ILE A 61 27.26 0.94 4.51
C ILE A 61 26.77 2.14 5.32
N ARG A 62 27.52 2.58 6.32
CA ARG A 62 27.19 3.79 7.11
C ARG A 62 27.29 5.06 6.26
N ALA A 63 28.33 5.19 5.43
CA ALA A 63 28.48 6.33 4.53
C ALA A 63 27.29 6.41 3.54
N PHE A 64 26.84 5.28 3.01
CA PHE A 64 25.66 5.25 2.14
C PHE A 64 24.37 5.65 2.88
N ASP A 65 24.19 5.20 4.12
CA ASP A 65 23.05 5.62 4.96
C ASP A 65 23.07 7.13 5.21
N ILE A 66 24.23 7.70 5.56
CA ILE A 66 24.40 9.15 5.76
C ILE A 66 24.09 9.90 4.47
N TYR A 67 24.67 9.51 3.34
CA TYR A 67 24.41 10.10 2.03
C TYR A 67 22.92 10.11 1.68
N LEU A 68 22.21 9.00 1.93
CA LEU A 68 20.78 8.91 1.67
C LEU A 68 19.96 9.86 2.55
N LYS A 69 20.42 10.17 3.76
CA LYS A 69 19.78 11.11 4.70
C LYS A 69 20.06 12.55 4.34
N THR A 70 21.32 12.89 4.12
CA THR A 70 21.81 14.28 3.99
C THR A 70 21.68 14.81 2.57
N GLU A 71 22.33 14.16 1.61
CA GLU A 71 22.39 14.64 0.23
C GLU A 71 21.18 14.20 -0.60
N ALA A 72 20.71 12.97 -0.41
CA ALA A 72 19.53 12.48 -1.12
C ALA A 72 18.20 12.89 -0.48
N GLY A 73 18.21 13.42 0.76
CA GLY A 73 17.04 13.95 1.45
C GLY A 73 15.91 12.94 1.67
N LEU A 74 16.24 11.64 1.84
CA LEU A 74 15.24 10.59 1.92
C LEU A 74 14.77 10.35 3.36
N CYS A 75 13.49 10.09 3.54
CA CYS A 75 12.95 9.69 4.85
C CYS A 75 13.41 8.27 5.25
N ARG A 76 13.50 8.01 6.58
CA ARG A 76 14.03 6.77 7.18
C ARG A 76 13.43 5.50 6.56
N ASN A 77 12.12 5.43 6.41
CA ASN A 77 11.45 4.25 5.84
C ASN A 77 11.85 3.98 4.38
N THR A 78 12.13 5.03 3.59
CA THR A 78 12.64 4.90 2.22
C THR A 78 14.08 4.41 2.22
N ILE A 79 14.92 4.95 3.11
CA ILE A 79 16.30 4.51 3.29
C ILE A 79 16.35 3.02 3.64
N VAL A 80 15.58 2.57 4.61
CA VAL A 80 15.51 1.14 4.98
C VAL A 80 15.11 0.26 3.79
N ARG A 81 14.19 0.72 2.94
CA ARG A 81 13.83 -0.01 1.70
C ARG A 81 15.00 -0.09 0.72
N TYR A 82 15.78 0.98 0.58
CA TYR A 82 16.97 1.01 -0.27
C TYR A 82 18.08 0.10 0.27
N MET A 83 18.32 0.17 1.59
CA MET A 83 19.29 -0.69 2.27
C MET A 83 18.92 -2.18 2.16
N LYS A 84 17.63 -2.53 2.25
CA LYS A 84 17.15 -3.90 2.00
C LYS A 84 17.42 -4.35 0.56
N CYS A 85 17.26 -3.47 -0.43
CA CYS A 85 17.61 -3.78 -1.83
C CYS A 85 19.11 -4.02 -2.00
N PHE A 86 19.94 -3.18 -1.40
CA PHE A 86 21.40 -3.33 -1.42
C PHE A 86 21.82 -4.63 -0.71
N LYS A 87 21.30 -4.89 0.49
CA LYS A 87 21.59 -6.10 1.28
C LYS A 87 21.27 -7.39 0.52
N LYS A 88 20.28 -7.41 -0.37
CA LYS A 88 19.98 -8.57 -1.20
C LYS A 88 21.19 -8.99 -2.04
N PHE A 89 21.90 -8.03 -2.65
CA PHE A 89 23.06 -8.31 -3.50
C PHE A 89 24.30 -8.67 -2.68
N THR A 90 24.51 -8.07 -1.50
CA THR A 90 25.61 -8.49 -0.62
C THR A 90 25.37 -9.89 -0.04
N ASN A 91 24.13 -10.25 0.30
CA ASN A 91 23.81 -11.61 0.73
C ASN A 91 24.03 -12.63 -0.41
N MET A 92 23.67 -12.27 -1.64
CA MET A 92 23.96 -13.10 -2.81
C MET A 92 25.48 -13.26 -3.04
N ALA A 93 26.24 -12.19 -2.87
CA ALA A 93 27.70 -12.23 -3.00
C ALA A 93 28.37 -13.09 -1.90
N LEU A 94 27.84 -13.05 -0.68
CA LEU A 94 28.25 -13.96 0.41
C LEU A 94 27.94 -15.43 0.07
N ALA A 95 26.72 -15.72 -0.39
CA ALA A 95 26.31 -17.08 -0.76
C ALA A 95 27.11 -17.65 -1.95
N LYS A 96 27.64 -16.79 -2.82
CA LYS A 96 28.49 -17.16 -3.96
C LYS A 96 29.99 -17.03 -3.64
N GLU A 97 30.36 -16.80 -2.40
CA GLU A 97 31.74 -16.65 -1.92
C GLU A 97 32.55 -15.53 -2.61
N TRP A 98 31.84 -14.51 -3.17
CA TRP A 98 32.48 -13.34 -3.76
C TRP A 98 32.94 -12.34 -2.72
N MET A 99 32.55 -12.52 -1.47
CA MET A 99 33.00 -11.80 -0.29
C MET A 99 32.97 -12.71 0.94
N ARG A 100 33.85 -12.44 1.89
CA ARG A 100 34.00 -13.26 3.10
C ARG A 100 33.24 -12.72 4.32
N LYS A 101 33.10 -11.41 4.42
CA LYS A 101 32.47 -10.73 5.57
C LYS A 101 31.22 -9.99 5.12
N ASN A 102 30.18 -10.03 5.98
CA ASN A 102 28.95 -9.30 5.72
C ASN A 102 29.14 -7.80 6.06
N PRO A 103 29.08 -6.86 5.08
CA PRO A 103 29.27 -5.45 5.35
C PRO A 103 28.08 -4.84 6.13
N PHE A 104 26.94 -5.53 6.19
CA PHE A 104 25.78 -5.12 7.00
C PHE A 104 25.85 -5.64 8.45
N TYR A 105 26.93 -6.27 8.87
CA TYR A 105 27.08 -6.71 10.25
C TYR A 105 26.97 -5.50 11.19
N GLY A 106 26.11 -5.60 12.22
CA GLY A 106 25.85 -4.51 13.16
C GLY A 106 24.97 -3.36 12.63
N TYR A 107 24.60 -3.33 11.34
CA TYR A 107 23.71 -2.29 10.81
C TYR A 107 22.25 -2.62 11.09
N LYS A 108 21.59 -1.78 11.91
CA LYS A 108 20.18 -1.94 12.28
C LYS A 108 19.27 -1.25 11.25
N MET A 109 18.30 -1.99 10.72
CA MET A 109 17.30 -1.50 9.77
C MET A 109 15.96 -1.23 10.48
N GLU A 110 15.94 -0.19 11.30
CA GLU A 110 14.74 0.21 12.05
C GLU A 110 13.86 1.12 11.19
N GLN A 111 12.57 0.81 11.14
CA GLN A 111 11.57 1.62 10.45
C GLN A 111 10.80 2.45 11.48
N ASP A 112 10.48 3.70 11.11
CA ASP A 112 9.58 4.51 11.91
C ASP A 112 8.16 3.95 11.79
N GLU A 113 7.48 3.80 12.93
CA GLU A 113 6.05 3.51 12.93
C GLU A 113 5.32 4.76 12.44
N THR A 114 4.38 4.54 11.54
CA THR A 114 3.53 5.62 11.01
C THR A 114 2.08 5.26 11.27
N ASP A 115 1.37 6.14 11.94
CA ASP A 115 -0.06 5.97 12.13
C ASP A 115 -0.80 6.14 10.81
N PRO A 116 -1.77 5.27 10.51
CA PRO A 116 -2.55 5.37 9.30
C PRO A 116 -3.45 6.61 9.35
N VAL A 117 -3.39 7.43 8.32
CA VAL A 117 -4.37 8.49 8.11
C VAL A 117 -5.68 7.84 7.67
N PHE A 118 -6.78 8.16 8.35
CA PHE A 118 -8.13 7.71 8.01
C PHE A 118 -9.15 8.84 8.26
N LEU A 119 -10.33 8.74 7.69
CA LEU A 119 -11.43 9.67 7.90
C LEU A 119 -12.24 9.28 9.15
N THR A 120 -12.64 10.27 9.93
CA THR A 120 -13.70 10.10 10.94
C THR A 120 -15.04 9.88 10.25
N TYR A 121 -16.05 9.45 11.00
CA TYR A 121 -17.39 9.27 10.46
C TYR A 121 -17.95 10.58 9.89
N ASP A 122 -17.77 11.71 10.59
CA ASP A 122 -18.26 13.02 10.15
C ASP A 122 -17.55 13.52 8.89
N GLU A 123 -16.24 13.33 8.79
CA GLU A 123 -15.47 13.65 7.58
C GLU A 123 -15.95 12.81 6.39
N LEU A 124 -16.19 11.50 6.59
CA LEU A 124 -16.71 10.62 5.55
C LEU A 124 -18.11 11.05 5.11
N GLN A 125 -19.00 11.36 6.06
CA GLN A 125 -20.34 11.88 5.77
C GLN A 125 -20.30 13.21 5.02
N THR A 126 -19.37 14.10 5.38
CA THR A 126 -19.18 15.38 4.68
C THR A 126 -18.82 15.18 3.21
N ILE A 127 -17.91 14.26 2.91
CA ILE A 127 -17.55 13.90 1.53
C ILE A 127 -18.75 13.29 0.79
N MET A 128 -19.49 12.39 1.43
CA MET A 128 -20.65 11.72 0.81
C MET A 128 -21.77 12.70 0.46
N LYS A 129 -22.06 13.66 1.34
CA LYS A 129 -23.14 14.65 1.15
C LYS A 129 -22.75 15.78 0.21
N LYS A 130 -21.46 16.01 -0.03
CA LYS A 130 -20.98 17.08 -0.89
C LYS A 130 -21.42 16.85 -2.33
N LYS A 131 -22.18 17.79 -2.88
CA LYS A 131 -22.52 17.82 -4.30
C LYS A 131 -21.43 18.57 -5.09
N PHE A 132 -20.95 17.95 -6.17
CA PHE A 132 -19.99 18.56 -7.06
C PHE A 132 -20.66 18.83 -8.41
N THR A 133 -20.55 20.05 -8.91
CA THR A 133 -20.98 20.42 -10.26
C THR A 133 -19.99 19.94 -11.34
N ILE A 134 -18.78 19.62 -10.93
CA ILE A 134 -17.69 19.17 -11.81
C ILE A 134 -17.71 17.64 -11.89
N PRO A 135 -18.07 17.04 -13.07
CA PRO A 135 -18.30 15.60 -13.18
C PRO A 135 -17.09 14.73 -12.76
N ARG A 136 -15.84 15.19 -13.01
CA ARG A 136 -14.65 14.46 -12.62
C ARG A 136 -14.51 14.33 -11.10
N LEU A 137 -14.91 15.35 -10.34
CA LEU A 137 -14.83 15.33 -8.87
C LEU A 137 -15.91 14.45 -8.27
N GLU A 138 -17.12 14.49 -8.85
CA GLU A 138 -18.20 13.59 -8.45
C GLU A 138 -17.80 12.12 -8.65
N LEU A 139 -17.24 11.78 -9.80
CA LEU A 139 -16.76 10.45 -10.11
C LEU A 139 -15.67 9.99 -9.12
N VAL A 140 -14.68 10.85 -8.86
CA VAL A 140 -13.58 10.54 -7.92
C VAL A 140 -14.10 10.37 -6.50
N ARG A 141 -15.04 11.23 -6.04
CA ARG A 141 -15.73 11.10 -4.78
C ARG A 141 -16.41 9.74 -4.65
N ASP A 142 -17.19 9.35 -5.65
CA ASP A 142 -17.97 8.10 -5.62
C ASP A 142 -17.05 6.87 -5.58
N VAL A 143 -15.99 6.84 -6.41
CA VAL A 143 -14.99 5.77 -6.40
C VAL A 143 -14.27 5.71 -5.05
N PHE A 144 -13.95 6.86 -4.45
CA PHE A 144 -13.31 6.93 -3.14
C PHE A 144 -14.24 6.45 -2.03
N VAL A 145 -15.50 6.88 -2.02
CA VAL A 145 -16.53 6.43 -1.07
C VAL A 145 -16.75 4.93 -1.23
N PHE A 146 -16.86 4.41 -2.45
CA PHE A 146 -16.93 2.97 -2.68
C PHE A 146 -15.75 2.23 -2.03
N ALA A 147 -14.53 2.74 -2.20
CA ALA A 147 -13.35 2.14 -1.56
C ALA A 147 -13.37 2.27 -0.02
N CYS A 148 -13.98 3.34 0.54
CA CYS A 148 -14.18 3.49 1.99
C CYS A 148 -15.15 2.47 2.57
N PHE A 149 -16.10 1.97 1.79
CA PHE A 149 -17.10 0.98 2.25
C PHE A 149 -16.78 -0.46 1.84
N THR A 150 -15.72 -0.68 1.03
CA THR A 150 -15.29 -2.01 0.61
C THR A 150 -13.87 -2.38 1.04
N GLY A 151 -13.06 -1.39 1.41
CA GLY A 151 -11.66 -1.61 1.79
C GLY A 151 -10.77 -2.10 0.65
N LEU A 152 -11.27 -2.19 -0.59
CA LEU A 152 -10.49 -2.59 -1.74
C LEU A 152 -9.32 -1.64 -1.99
N ALA A 153 -8.16 -2.17 -2.37
CA ALA A 153 -7.05 -1.33 -2.81
C ALA A 153 -7.36 -0.72 -4.18
N PHE A 154 -6.72 0.40 -4.52
CA PHE A 154 -6.94 1.09 -5.79
C PHE A 154 -6.88 0.16 -7.01
N SER A 155 -5.88 -0.73 -7.09
CA SER A 155 -5.76 -1.70 -8.19
C SER A 155 -6.94 -2.65 -8.27
N ASP A 156 -7.48 -3.05 -7.11
CA ASP A 156 -8.56 -4.01 -7.01
C ASP A 156 -9.91 -3.35 -7.37
N VAL A 157 -10.09 -2.07 -7.02
CA VAL A 157 -11.25 -1.27 -7.47
C VAL A 157 -11.18 -1.04 -8.98
N ALA A 158 -10.00 -0.67 -9.51
CA ALA A 158 -9.82 -0.39 -10.94
C ALA A 158 -10.03 -1.62 -11.84
N SER A 159 -9.79 -2.82 -11.32
CA SER A 159 -9.97 -4.09 -12.03
C SER A 159 -11.23 -4.87 -11.58
N LEU A 160 -12.13 -4.21 -10.83
CA LEU A 160 -13.38 -4.85 -10.42
C LEU A 160 -14.30 -5.03 -11.63
N ASN A 161 -14.75 -6.25 -11.85
CA ASN A 161 -15.66 -6.62 -12.95
C ASN A 161 -16.91 -7.33 -12.41
N LYS A 162 -17.87 -7.64 -13.27
CA LYS A 162 -19.14 -8.28 -12.88
C LYS A 162 -18.95 -9.69 -12.29
N GLU A 163 -17.92 -10.42 -12.72
CA GLU A 163 -17.62 -11.76 -12.21
C GLU A 163 -17.18 -11.75 -10.73
N ASN A 164 -16.71 -10.62 -10.25
CA ASN A 164 -16.33 -10.45 -8.86
C ASN A 164 -17.54 -10.17 -7.95
N LEU A 165 -18.73 -9.87 -8.52
CA LEU A 165 -19.96 -9.65 -7.78
C LEU A 165 -20.74 -10.96 -7.72
N VAL A 166 -20.96 -11.46 -6.51
CA VAL A 166 -21.62 -12.75 -6.27
C VAL A 166 -22.78 -12.53 -5.31
N GLN A 167 -23.91 -13.15 -5.59
CA GLN A 167 -25.05 -13.15 -4.68
C GLN A 167 -25.03 -14.44 -3.86
N ASP A 168 -25.28 -14.33 -2.55
CA ASP A 168 -25.39 -15.51 -1.70
C ASP A 168 -26.81 -16.12 -1.75
N ASN A 169 -27.03 -17.18 -1.00
CA ASN A 169 -28.32 -17.89 -0.96
C ASN A 169 -29.45 -17.07 -0.32
N LEU A 170 -29.13 -15.97 0.38
CA LEU A 170 -30.08 -15.07 1.01
C LEU A 170 -30.41 -13.88 0.11
N GLY A 171 -29.71 -13.76 -1.02
CA GLY A 171 -29.89 -12.65 -1.96
C GLY A 171 -28.96 -11.46 -1.70
N ASP A 172 -28.06 -11.55 -0.71
CA ASP A 172 -27.12 -10.49 -0.40
C ASP A 172 -25.94 -10.48 -1.37
N TRP A 173 -25.51 -9.29 -1.78
CA TRP A 173 -24.41 -9.10 -2.70
C TRP A 173 -23.06 -9.08 -1.99
N TRP A 174 -22.09 -9.75 -2.57
CA TRP A 174 -20.72 -9.85 -2.09
C TRP A 174 -19.73 -9.52 -3.18
N ILE A 175 -18.58 -8.94 -2.79
CA ILE A 175 -17.39 -8.89 -3.64
C ILE A 175 -16.47 -10.05 -3.26
N ARG A 176 -16.15 -10.90 -4.24
CA ARG A 176 -15.13 -11.95 -4.13
C ARG A 176 -14.02 -11.66 -5.13
N LYS A 177 -12.89 -11.13 -4.64
CA LYS A 177 -11.81 -10.69 -5.51
C LYS A 177 -10.45 -11.03 -4.95
N GLY A 178 -9.62 -11.72 -5.77
CA GLY A 178 -8.19 -11.86 -5.52
C GLY A 178 -7.50 -10.49 -5.57
N ARG A 179 -6.51 -10.27 -4.71
CA ARG A 179 -5.73 -9.03 -4.73
C ARG A 179 -4.76 -9.04 -5.90
N VAL A 180 -4.91 -8.10 -6.85
CA VAL A 180 -4.04 -7.94 -8.03
C VAL A 180 -2.54 -7.93 -7.65
N LYS A 181 -2.17 -7.28 -6.55
CA LYS A 181 -0.79 -7.23 -6.07
C LYS A 181 -0.22 -8.58 -5.62
N LEU A 182 -1.07 -9.58 -5.37
CA LEU A 182 -0.72 -10.90 -4.83
C LEU A 182 -1.07 -12.04 -5.79
N GLU A 183 -1.60 -11.76 -6.98
CA GLU A 183 -1.96 -12.75 -8.00
C GLU A 183 -0.81 -13.72 -8.30
N HIS A 184 0.43 -13.19 -8.35
CA HIS A 184 1.63 -13.97 -8.57
C HIS A 184 1.97 -14.93 -7.40
N ARG A 185 1.36 -14.77 -6.23
CA ARG A 185 1.68 -15.59 -5.04
C ARG A 185 0.68 -16.71 -4.77
N ARG A 186 -0.40 -16.86 -5.55
CA ARG A 186 -1.43 -17.91 -5.51
C ARG A 186 -1.80 -18.44 -4.11
N LYS A 187 -1.89 -17.58 -3.10
CA LYS A 187 -2.34 -17.98 -1.77
C LYS A 187 -3.84 -17.74 -1.63
N ALA A 188 -4.59 -18.77 -1.29
CA ALA A 188 -6.04 -18.70 -1.03
C ALA A 188 -6.41 -17.63 0.01
N SER A 189 -5.48 -17.30 0.94
CA SER A 189 -5.64 -16.25 1.95
C SER A 189 -5.60 -14.81 1.42
N SER A 190 -5.41 -14.60 0.11
CA SER A 190 -5.35 -13.26 -0.49
C SER A 190 -6.64 -12.85 -1.21
N ILE A 191 -7.73 -13.57 -1.01
CA ILE A 191 -9.05 -13.23 -1.56
C ILE A 191 -9.77 -12.33 -0.56
N SER A 192 -10.17 -11.14 -1.01
CA SER A 192 -11.09 -10.28 -0.29
C SER A 192 -12.52 -10.80 -0.46
N ASN A 193 -13.21 -11.04 0.62
CA ASN A 193 -14.60 -11.47 0.65
C ASN A 193 -15.40 -10.44 1.45
N ILE A 194 -16.18 -9.61 0.76
CA ILE A 194 -16.74 -8.38 1.33
C ILE A 194 -18.25 -8.34 1.08
N PRO A 195 -19.09 -8.36 2.14
CA PRO A 195 -20.53 -8.12 1.99
C PRO A 195 -20.75 -6.66 1.55
N LEU A 196 -21.62 -6.45 0.58
CA LEU A 196 -21.90 -5.11 0.07
C LEU A 196 -22.98 -4.42 0.88
N LEU A 197 -22.59 -3.29 1.45
CA LEU A 197 -23.53 -2.36 2.12
C LEU A 197 -24.34 -1.55 1.10
N PRO A 198 -25.45 -0.89 1.49
CA PRO A 198 -26.29 -0.12 0.57
C PRO A 198 -25.55 0.96 -0.23
N VAL A 199 -24.56 1.64 0.39
CA VAL A 199 -23.81 2.73 -0.27
C VAL A 199 -23.01 2.23 -1.47
N PRO A 200 -22.13 1.20 -1.38
CA PRO A 200 -21.45 0.67 -2.55
C PRO A 200 -22.40 0.08 -3.59
N LEU A 201 -23.54 -0.51 -3.21
CA LEU A 201 -24.55 -1.00 -4.16
C LEU A 201 -25.14 0.14 -5.00
N ALA A 202 -25.52 1.24 -4.35
CA ALA A 202 -26.04 2.42 -5.03
C ALA A 202 -25.00 3.03 -6.02
N ILE A 203 -23.71 3.02 -5.64
CA ILE A 203 -22.64 3.49 -6.52
C ILE A 203 -22.46 2.55 -7.74
N LEU A 204 -22.49 1.24 -7.52
CA LEU A 204 -22.42 0.27 -8.63
C LEU A 204 -23.56 0.45 -9.61
N GLU A 205 -24.79 0.61 -9.11
CA GLU A 205 -25.96 0.84 -9.97
C GLU A 205 -25.86 2.16 -10.74
N LYS A 206 -25.40 3.25 -10.10
CA LYS A 206 -25.17 4.55 -10.74
C LYS A 206 -24.24 4.45 -11.96
N TYR A 207 -23.18 3.63 -11.89
CA TYR A 207 -22.17 3.53 -12.94
C TYR A 207 -22.36 2.33 -13.89
N LYS A 208 -23.39 1.54 -13.72
CA LYS A 208 -23.68 0.32 -14.50
C LYS A 208 -23.66 0.55 -16.02
N GLU A 209 -24.30 1.64 -16.44
CA GLU A 209 -24.43 2.02 -17.86
C GLU A 209 -23.40 3.07 -18.30
N HIS A 210 -22.38 3.35 -17.46
CA HIS A 210 -21.36 4.34 -17.81
C HIS A 210 -20.52 3.85 -18.99
N PRO A 211 -20.32 4.69 -20.05
CA PRO A 211 -19.64 4.25 -21.31
C PRO A 211 -18.27 3.62 -21.09
N THR A 212 -17.48 4.14 -20.13
CA THR A 212 -16.18 3.56 -19.79
C THR A 212 -16.32 2.16 -19.17
N CYS A 213 -17.34 1.91 -18.34
CA CYS A 213 -17.59 0.63 -17.72
C CYS A 213 -18.00 -0.43 -18.75
N ILE A 214 -18.90 -0.06 -19.66
CA ILE A 214 -19.34 -0.93 -20.76
C ILE A 214 -18.13 -1.29 -21.66
N LYS A 215 -17.34 -0.27 -22.08
CA LYS A 215 -16.21 -0.48 -22.98
C LYS A 215 -15.10 -1.35 -22.37
N LYS A 216 -14.82 -1.20 -21.06
CA LYS A 216 -13.73 -1.90 -20.38
C LYS A 216 -14.16 -3.15 -19.62
N GLY A 217 -15.45 -3.45 -19.53
CA GLY A 217 -15.98 -4.55 -18.71
C GLY A 217 -15.73 -4.37 -17.21
N CYS A 218 -15.56 -3.14 -16.73
CA CYS A 218 -15.31 -2.85 -15.31
C CYS A 218 -16.58 -2.31 -14.61
N CYS A 219 -16.65 -2.45 -13.28
CA CYS A 219 -17.80 -1.98 -12.51
C CYS A 219 -17.80 -0.46 -12.26
N LEU A 220 -16.62 0.17 -12.25
CA LEU A 220 -16.46 1.59 -11.93
C LEU A 220 -15.50 2.27 -12.93
N PRO A 221 -15.76 3.53 -13.30
CA PRO A 221 -14.93 4.28 -14.26
C PRO A 221 -13.71 4.91 -13.58
N VAL A 222 -12.76 4.06 -13.11
CA VAL A 222 -11.61 4.49 -12.33
C VAL A 222 -10.55 5.15 -13.21
N MET A 223 -10.08 6.34 -12.82
CA MET A 223 -8.96 7.04 -13.45
C MET A 223 -7.63 6.44 -12.96
N CYS A 224 -6.49 6.83 -13.56
CA CYS A 224 -5.18 6.43 -13.04
C CYS A 224 -4.95 6.96 -11.60
N ASN A 225 -4.17 6.22 -10.80
CA ASN A 225 -3.99 6.51 -9.37
C ASN A 225 -3.46 7.93 -9.10
N GLN A 226 -2.61 8.44 -9.98
CA GLN A 226 -2.05 9.78 -9.86
C GLN A 226 -3.13 10.86 -9.98
N LYS A 227 -4.03 10.75 -10.98
CA LYS A 227 -5.19 11.66 -11.15
C LYS A 227 -6.18 11.53 -9.99
N MET A 228 -6.49 10.29 -9.57
CA MET A 228 -7.34 10.06 -8.39
C MET A 228 -6.81 10.80 -7.16
N ASN A 229 -5.53 10.62 -6.83
CA ASN A 229 -4.92 11.27 -5.66
C ASN A 229 -4.85 12.79 -5.81
N SER A 230 -4.67 13.34 -7.01
CA SER A 230 -4.70 14.78 -7.26
C SER A 230 -6.10 15.36 -6.98
N TYR A 231 -7.15 14.73 -7.51
CA TYR A 231 -8.53 15.20 -7.31
C TYR A 231 -9.05 14.94 -5.89
N LEU A 232 -8.54 13.92 -5.19
CA LEU A 232 -8.86 13.71 -3.77
C LEU A 232 -8.36 14.86 -2.88
N LYS A 233 -7.26 15.50 -3.22
CA LYS A 233 -6.81 16.72 -2.51
C LYS A 233 -7.77 17.87 -2.75
N GLU A 234 -8.19 18.08 -3.99
CA GLU A 234 -9.19 19.09 -4.35
C GLU A 234 -10.52 18.84 -3.59
N ILE A 235 -10.98 17.59 -3.51
CA ILE A 235 -12.16 17.19 -2.73
C ILE A 235 -11.97 17.49 -1.24
N ALA A 236 -10.80 17.19 -0.68
CA ALA A 236 -10.47 17.48 0.72
C ALA A 236 -10.60 18.99 1.01
N ASP A 237 -10.05 19.83 0.13
CA ASP A 237 -10.11 21.29 0.24
C ASP A 237 -11.57 21.78 0.19
N PHE A 238 -12.39 21.29 -0.76
CA PHE A 238 -13.82 21.62 -0.82
C PHE A 238 -14.64 21.17 0.39
N CYS A 239 -14.18 20.12 1.10
CA CYS A 239 -14.82 19.59 2.28
C CYS A 239 -14.23 20.15 3.60
N GLY A 240 -13.22 21.02 3.54
CA GLY A 240 -12.53 21.56 4.72
C GLY A 240 -11.73 20.50 5.51
N ILE A 241 -11.33 19.39 4.85
CA ILE A 241 -10.59 18.30 5.47
C ILE A 241 -9.09 18.54 5.33
N LYS A 242 -8.41 18.74 6.45
CA LYS A 242 -6.96 19.03 6.46
C LYS A 242 -6.07 17.81 6.21
N LYS A 243 -6.65 16.61 6.15
CA LYS A 243 -5.92 15.35 5.92
C LYS A 243 -5.53 15.21 4.45
N ASN A 244 -4.31 14.72 4.17
CA ASN A 244 -3.88 14.43 2.81
C ASN A 244 -4.60 13.17 2.29
N LEU A 245 -5.71 13.35 1.59
CA LEU A 245 -6.49 12.26 1.05
C LEU A 245 -5.77 11.57 -0.12
N THR A 246 -5.71 10.26 -0.04
CA THR A 246 -5.21 9.38 -1.08
C THR A 246 -6.14 8.18 -1.21
N THR A 247 -6.06 7.45 -2.32
CA THR A 247 -6.83 6.21 -2.49
C THR A 247 -6.58 5.18 -1.38
N HIS A 248 -5.41 5.24 -0.72
CA HIS A 248 -5.08 4.34 0.39
C HIS A 248 -5.78 4.73 1.69
N VAL A 249 -6.07 6.02 1.90
CA VAL A 249 -6.85 6.51 3.04
C VAL A 249 -8.25 5.88 3.07
N ALA A 250 -8.87 5.64 1.90
CA ALA A 250 -10.14 4.94 1.83
C ALA A 250 -10.08 3.55 2.50
N ARG A 251 -9.04 2.80 2.21
CA ARG A 251 -8.84 1.47 2.80
C ARG A 251 -8.55 1.52 4.30
N HIS A 252 -7.84 2.53 4.77
CA HIS A 252 -7.66 2.79 6.20
C HIS A 252 -8.99 3.14 6.86
N THR A 253 -9.80 4.00 6.22
CA THR A 253 -11.13 4.40 6.69
C THR A 253 -12.07 3.18 6.79
N PHE A 254 -12.03 2.26 5.82
CA PHE A 254 -12.76 1.00 5.92
C PHE A 254 -12.36 0.22 7.17
N GLY A 255 -11.06 -0.05 7.33
CA GLY A 255 -10.54 -0.85 8.44
C GLY A 255 -10.76 -0.21 9.82
N THR A 256 -10.86 1.11 9.91
CA THR A 256 -11.08 1.84 11.17
C THR A 256 -12.54 2.23 11.34
N THR A 257 -12.98 3.26 10.64
CA THR A 257 -14.25 3.96 10.84
C THR A 257 -15.45 3.12 10.41
N VAL A 258 -15.35 2.35 9.32
CA VAL A 258 -16.48 1.59 8.80
C VAL A 258 -16.61 0.22 9.48
N THR A 259 -15.50 -0.40 9.90
CA THR A 259 -15.54 -1.75 10.47
C THR A 259 -15.22 -1.78 11.96
N LEU A 260 -13.97 -1.54 12.37
CA LEU A 260 -13.58 -1.66 13.78
C LEU A 260 -14.35 -0.72 14.72
N ALA A 261 -14.67 0.50 14.29
CA ALA A 261 -15.51 1.43 15.06
C ALA A 261 -16.97 0.94 15.25
N ASN A 262 -17.40 0.01 14.42
CA ASN A 262 -18.71 -0.64 14.51
C ASN A 262 -18.59 -2.07 15.05
N ASN A 263 -17.57 -2.35 15.86
CA ASN A 263 -17.37 -3.62 16.57
C ASN A 263 -17.23 -4.86 15.66
N VAL A 264 -16.84 -4.68 14.39
CA VAL A 264 -16.52 -5.81 13.51
C VAL A 264 -15.23 -6.47 14.00
N PRO A 265 -15.20 -7.80 14.22
CA PRO A 265 -14.03 -8.50 14.71
C PRO A 265 -12.81 -8.31 13.80
N LEU A 266 -11.61 -8.16 14.40
CA LEU A 266 -10.37 -7.92 13.67
C LEU A 266 -10.07 -9.02 12.62
N GLN A 267 -10.44 -10.26 12.91
CA GLN A 267 -10.29 -11.40 12.02
C GLN A 267 -11.12 -11.18 10.73
N ASP A 268 -12.38 -10.76 10.88
CA ASP A 268 -13.29 -10.54 9.75
C ASP A 268 -12.83 -9.35 8.91
N VAL A 269 -12.37 -8.27 9.56
CA VAL A 269 -11.73 -7.13 8.86
C VAL A 269 -10.50 -7.60 8.08
N SER A 270 -9.70 -8.50 8.63
CA SER A 270 -8.53 -9.06 7.95
C SER A 270 -8.90 -9.86 6.69
N VAL A 271 -9.97 -10.65 6.76
CA VAL A 271 -10.52 -11.41 5.62
C VAL A 271 -11.06 -10.46 4.56
N MET A 272 -11.90 -9.49 4.92
CA MET A 272 -12.44 -8.49 3.99
C MET A 272 -11.33 -7.71 3.29
N LEU A 273 -10.28 -7.35 4.01
CA LEU A 273 -9.11 -6.67 3.45
C LEU A 273 -8.20 -7.60 2.62
N GLY A 274 -8.40 -8.92 2.63
CA GLY A 274 -7.51 -9.88 1.96
C GLY A 274 -6.08 -9.79 2.49
N HIS A 275 -5.91 -9.65 3.82
CA HIS A 275 -4.60 -9.67 4.45
C HIS A 275 -4.12 -11.11 4.67
N ALA A 276 -2.88 -11.39 4.33
CA ALA A 276 -2.27 -12.71 4.55
C ALA A 276 -2.04 -13.02 6.06
N SER A 277 -2.15 -12.02 6.93
CA SER A 277 -1.96 -12.13 8.37
C SER A 277 -2.72 -11.03 9.08
N THR A 278 -3.36 -11.35 10.20
CA THR A 278 -4.04 -10.40 11.09
C THR A 278 -3.09 -9.34 11.66
N ARG A 279 -1.80 -9.62 11.72
CA ARG A 279 -0.77 -8.63 12.11
C ARG A 279 -0.82 -7.36 11.25
N MET A 280 -1.18 -7.48 9.96
CA MET A 280 -1.35 -6.32 9.07
C MET A 280 -2.58 -5.49 9.43
N THR A 281 -3.59 -6.12 10.03
CA THR A 281 -4.85 -5.48 10.45
C THR A 281 -4.71 -4.86 11.84
N GLN A 282 -3.87 -5.41 12.72
CA GLN A 282 -3.59 -4.88 14.07
C GLN A 282 -3.14 -3.41 14.06
N HIS A 283 -2.55 -2.97 12.95
CA HIS A 283 -2.18 -1.57 12.74
C HIS A 283 -3.38 -0.61 12.83
N TYR A 284 -4.58 -1.05 12.42
CA TYR A 284 -5.80 -0.26 12.55
C TYR A 284 -6.36 -0.24 13.98
N ALA A 285 -6.23 -1.36 14.71
CA ALA A 285 -6.73 -1.47 16.08
C ALA A 285 -5.99 -0.56 17.07
N ARG A 286 -4.70 -0.30 16.85
CA ARG A 286 -3.88 0.57 17.71
C ARG A 286 -4.39 2.02 17.78
N VAL A 287 -5.10 2.49 16.78
CA VAL A 287 -5.52 3.89 16.63
C VAL A 287 -6.94 4.13 17.20
N MET A 288 -7.63 3.08 17.64
CA MET A 288 -9.04 3.12 18.08
C MET A 288 -9.19 3.30 19.60
N ASN A 289 -8.90 4.49 20.12
CA ASN A 289 -9.17 4.81 21.53
C ASN A 289 -10.68 4.84 21.87
N SER A 290 -11.55 5.06 20.89
CA SER A 290 -12.99 5.08 21.08
C SER A 290 -13.57 3.72 21.45
N SER A 291 -13.08 2.63 20.81
CA SER A 291 -13.55 1.28 21.11
C SER A 291 -13.14 0.81 22.52
N LEU A 292 -11.99 1.26 23.03
CA LEU A 292 -11.56 1.02 24.41
C LEU A 292 -12.52 1.69 25.42
N LYS A 293 -12.91 2.94 25.13
CA LYS A 293 -13.85 3.67 25.99
C LYS A 293 -15.24 3.03 26.01
N GLU A 294 -15.75 2.61 24.86
CA GLU A 294 -17.02 1.88 24.76
C GLU A 294 -16.96 0.51 25.45
N ALA A 295 -15.93 -0.26 25.21
CA ALA A 295 -15.73 -1.55 25.87
C ALA A 295 -15.71 -1.40 27.40
N MET A 296 -15.01 -0.36 27.91
CA MET A 296 -14.97 -0.09 29.35
C MET A 296 -16.28 0.48 29.89
N ASN A 297 -17.04 1.24 29.13
CA ASN A 297 -18.38 1.66 29.52
C ASN A 297 -19.33 0.46 29.65
N ASN A 298 -19.31 -0.49 28.71
CA ASN A 298 -20.09 -1.73 28.80
C ASN A 298 -19.71 -2.58 30.03
N VAL A 299 -18.41 -2.65 30.38
CA VAL A 299 -17.96 -3.31 31.62
C VAL A 299 -18.49 -2.57 32.85
N LYS A 300 -18.41 -1.22 32.85
CA LYS A 300 -18.92 -0.39 33.94
C LYS A 300 -20.42 -0.59 34.18
N GLU A 301 -21.22 -0.65 33.11
CA GLU A 301 -22.65 -0.90 33.18
C GLU A 301 -22.96 -2.32 33.73
N ARG A 302 -22.20 -3.33 33.34
CA ARG A 302 -22.36 -4.70 33.85
C ARG A 302 -21.96 -4.86 35.31
N LEU A 303 -20.98 -4.08 35.78
CA LEU A 303 -20.53 -4.13 37.17
C LEU A 303 -21.37 -3.24 38.09
N ALA A 304 -22.24 -2.39 37.57
CA ALA A 304 -23.15 -1.53 38.30
C ALA A 304 -24.54 -2.19 38.55
N GLN A 305 -24.77 -3.38 37.98
CA GLN A 305 -25.90 -4.24 38.23
C GLN A 305 -25.59 -5.28 39.33
#